data_a848b0566e68d1e73af4cf87f2183cd0
#
_entry.id   a848b0566e68d1e73af4cf87f2183cd0
#
_cell.length_a   1.000
_cell.length_b   1.000
_cell.length_c   1.000
_cell.angle_alpha   90.00
_cell.angle_beta   90.00
_cell.angle_gamma   90.00
#
_symmetry.space_group_name_H-M   'P 1'
#
loop_
_entity.id
_entity.type
_entity.pdbx_description
1 polymer ?
#
loop_
_entity_poly.entity_id
_entity_poly.type
_entity_poly.pdbx_seq_one_letter_code
_entity_poly.pdbx_strand_id
1 'polypeptide(L)'
;DVYKRQPQGLPKQLLLPTSHEHISLLPSSTALATLERQSPGQSGLGLVIAKSLAQLWQDFDYAVIDSPPLLGVLMVNALAASQQLVIPVQTEFLAVKGLERMVNTLTMINRSRKQALPYTIVSPLFDRRTQASLSTLRLLKHTYPEQLWQAYIPVDTRLRDASRAGLTPSQFDGNSRGTIAYRALLKHLLAQQPASQVA
;
A
#
# COMPACT_ATOMS: atom_id res chain seq x y z
N ASP A 1 25.20 18.86 1.91
CA ASP A 1 25.97 17.96 1.02
C ASP A 1 25.48 16.50 0.97
N VAL A 2 24.49 16.15 1.77
CA VAL A 2 23.85 14.82 1.74
C VAL A 2 23.09 14.56 0.41
N TYR A 3 22.70 15.63 -0.29
CA TYR A 3 21.95 15.56 -1.54
C TYR A 3 22.79 15.44 -2.81
N LYS A 4 24.09 15.71 -2.76
CA LYS A 4 24.98 15.60 -3.92
C LYS A 4 25.53 14.20 -4.16
N ARG A 5 25.46 13.33 -3.18
CA ARG A 5 25.66 11.90 -3.38
C ARG A 5 24.32 11.31 -3.81
N GLN A 6 24.02 11.32 -5.11
CA GLN A 6 23.03 10.37 -5.63
C GLN A 6 23.50 8.99 -5.20
N PRO A 7 22.80 8.30 -4.29
CA PRO A 7 23.18 6.94 -3.99
C PRO A 7 23.02 6.16 -5.30
N GLN A 8 24.10 5.56 -5.73
CA GLN A 8 24.05 4.55 -6.76
C GLN A 8 23.29 3.35 -6.14
N GLY A 9 21.95 3.45 -6.17
CA GLY A 9 21.06 2.41 -5.69
C GLY A 9 20.78 2.42 -4.18
N LEU A 10 19.70 1.73 -3.80
CA LEU A 10 19.50 1.28 -2.41
C LEU A 10 20.58 0.23 -2.15
N PRO A 11 21.55 0.48 -1.27
CA PRO A 11 22.47 -0.57 -0.90
C PRO A 11 21.67 -1.68 -0.24
N LYS A 12 21.83 -2.93 -0.69
CA LYS A 12 21.29 -4.13 -0.01
C LYS A 12 21.55 -4.11 1.51
N GLN A 13 22.58 -3.39 1.92
CA GLN A 13 22.97 -3.15 3.31
C GLN A 13 21.94 -2.40 4.16
N LEU A 14 20.98 -1.68 3.55
CA LEU A 14 19.87 -1.02 4.27
C LEU A 14 18.68 -1.94 4.52
N LEU A 15 18.66 -3.10 3.90
CA LEU A 15 17.61 -4.08 4.11
C LEU A 15 17.85 -4.83 5.42
N LEU A 16 16.86 -4.81 6.29
CA LEU A 16 16.89 -5.55 7.54
C LEU A 16 16.20 -6.90 7.37
N PRO A 17 16.80 -8.00 7.83
CA PRO A 17 16.13 -9.29 7.87
C PRO A 17 14.98 -9.23 8.88
N THR A 18 13.96 -10.03 8.65
CA THR A 18 12.86 -10.22 9.61
C THR A 18 12.90 -11.64 10.18
N SER A 19 11.97 -11.95 11.10
CA SER A 19 11.77 -13.31 11.58
C SER A 19 11.29 -14.30 10.52
N HIS A 20 10.93 -13.81 9.33
CA HIS A 20 10.49 -14.60 8.18
C HIS A 20 11.55 -14.53 7.08
N GLU A 21 12.11 -15.66 6.69
CA GLU A 21 13.27 -15.75 5.76
C GLU A 21 13.04 -15.07 4.40
N HIS A 22 11.80 -15.01 3.91
CA HIS A 22 11.44 -14.42 2.62
C HIS A 22 10.97 -12.96 2.73
N ILE A 23 11.07 -12.34 3.91
CA ILE A 23 10.64 -10.95 4.11
C ILE A 23 11.80 -10.11 4.61
N SER A 24 12.16 -9.10 3.82
CA SER A 24 13.11 -8.07 4.22
C SER A 24 12.39 -6.74 4.44
N LEU A 25 12.86 -5.95 5.38
CA LEU A 25 12.30 -4.65 5.71
C LEU A 25 13.28 -3.54 5.33
N LEU A 26 12.80 -2.55 4.56
CA LEU A 26 13.48 -1.28 4.41
C LEU A 26 12.82 -0.27 5.35
N PRO A 27 13.44 0.05 6.49
CA PRO A 27 12.83 0.94 7.46
C PRO A 27 12.84 2.39 6.98
N SER A 28 11.80 3.13 7.30
CA SER A 28 11.80 4.58 7.16
C SER A 28 12.49 5.24 8.36
N SER A 29 12.92 6.49 8.20
CA SER A 29 13.44 7.30 9.28
C SER A 29 12.65 8.59 9.46
N THR A 30 12.72 9.21 10.63
CA THR A 30 12.11 10.51 10.90
C THR A 30 12.62 11.63 9.98
N ALA A 31 13.80 11.45 9.38
CA ALA A 31 14.36 12.37 8.39
C ALA A 31 13.48 12.49 7.12
N LEU A 32 12.67 11.46 6.79
CA LEU A 32 11.73 11.52 5.67
C LEU A 32 10.65 12.60 5.86
N ALA A 33 10.19 12.82 7.09
CA ALA A 33 9.23 13.90 7.39
C ALA A 33 9.85 15.29 7.17
N THR A 34 11.16 15.44 7.40
CA THR A 34 11.91 16.67 7.11
C THR A 34 12.08 16.86 5.61
N LEU A 35 12.40 15.80 4.89
CA LEU A 35 12.49 15.81 3.44
C LEU A 35 11.18 16.30 2.81
N GLU A 36 10.05 15.81 3.27
CA GLU A 36 8.72 16.18 2.75
C GLU A 36 8.43 17.68 2.92
N ARG A 37 8.86 18.27 4.05
CA ARG A 37 8.69 19.72 4.31
C ARG A 37 9.65 20.59 3.50
N GLN A 38 10.84 20.10 3.18
CA GLN A 38 11.91 20.89 2.55
C GLN A 38 11.97 20.77 1.02
N SER A 39 11.15 19.88 0.43
CA SER A 39 11.25 19.52 -0.99
C SER A 39 10.18 20.09 -1.93
N PRO A 40 9.41 21.16 -1.61
CA PRO A 40 8.48 21.72 -2.58
C PRO A 40 9.27 22.24 -3.79
N GLY A 41 9.09 21.61 -4.96
CA GLY A 41 9.66 22.10 -6.24
C GLY A 41 11.02 21.51 -6.65
N GLN A 42 11.62 20.59 -5.91
CA GLN A 42 12.85 19.92 -6.36
C GLN A 42 12.53 18.85 -7.42
N SER A 43 13.00 19.08 -8.65
CA SER A 43 12.86 18.11 -9.74
C SER A 43 13.70 16.85 -9.48
N GLY A 44 13.14 15.67 -9.85
CA GLY A 44 13.85 14.38 -9.77
C GLY A 44 13.62 13.58 -8.48
N LEU A 45 13.07 14.18 -7.43
CA LEU A 45 12.79 13.46 -6.18
C LEU A 45 11.61 12.48 -6.30
N GLY A 46 10.73 12.62 -7.29
CA GLY A 46 9.55 11.77 -7.46
C GLY A 46 9.83 10.34 -7.94
N LEU A 47 11.06 9.99 -8.32
CA LEU A 47 11.41 8.68 -8.89
C LEU A 47 12.48 7.92 -8.10
N VAL A 48 12.81 8.37 -6.90
CA VAL A 48 13.89 7.76 -6.10
C VAL A 48 13.58 6.32 -5.76
N ILE A 49 12.37 6.02 -5.27
CA ILE A 49 11.96 4.66 -4.92
C ILE A 49 11.94 3.76 -6.16
N ALA A 50 11.38 4.23 -7.28
CA ALA A 50 11.33 3.46 -8.51
C ALA A 50 12.74 3.07 -9.01
N LYS A 51 13.69 4.02 -9.02
CA LYS A 51 15.08 3.76 -9.41
C LYS A 51 15.78 2.81 -8.45
N SER A 52 15.45 2.89 -7.17
CA SER A 52 16.03 2.04 -6.14
C SER A 52 15.52 0.60 -6.23
N LEU A 53 14.22 0.42 -6.41
CA LEU A 53 13.62 -0.92 -6.58
C LEU A 53 14.09 -1.58 -7.88
N ALA A 54 14.32 -0.82 -8.95
CA ALA A 54 14.85 -1.35 -10.19
C ALA A 54 16.20 -2.07 -10.03
N GLN A 55 17.00 -1.73 -9.01
CA GLN A 55 18.27 -2.38 -8.73
C GLN A 55 18.13 -3.66 -7.91
N LEU A 56 16.99 -3.85 -7.26
CA LEU A 56 16.66 -5.01 -6.44
C LEU A 56 15.73 -6.00 -7.17
N TRP A 57 15.44 -5.75 -8.44
CA TRP A 57 14.44 -6.49 -9.20
C TRP A 57 14.70 -8.01 -9.26
N GLN A 58 15.94 -8.42 -9.24
CA GLN A 58 16.33 -9.85 -9.27
C GLN A 58 16.32 -10.51 -7.89
N ASP A 59 16.18 -9.73 -6.82
CA ASP A 59 16.28 -10.24 -5.45
C ASP A 59 14.92 -10.46 -4.80
N PHE A 60 13.84 -9.87 -5.35
CA PHE A 60 12.50 -9.88 -4.76
C PHE A 60 11.41 -10.04 -5.81
N ASP A 61 10.43 -10.89 -5.52
CA ASP A 61 9.23 -11.06 -6.36
C ASP A 61 8.26 -9.89 -6.19
N TYR A 62 8.17 -9.32 -4.98
CA TYR A 62 7.24 -8.25 -4.63
C TYR A 62 7.89 -7.21 -3.73
N ALA A 63 7.49 -5.96 -3.92
CA ALA A 63 7.76 -4.86 -3.00
C ALA A 63 6.43 -4.23 -2.54
N VAL A 64 6.20 -4.18 -1.23
CA VAL A 64 5.04 -3.52 -0.63
C VAL A 64 5.50 -2.20 -0.04
N ILE A 65 4.94 -1.09 -0.52
CA ILE A 65 5.29 0.26 -0.08
C ILE A 65 4.17 0.76 0.83
N ASP A 66 4.46 0.90 2.12
CA ASP A 66 3.58 1.61 3.06
C ASP A 66 3.87 3.12 2.96
N SER A 67 2.86 3.91 2.68
CA SER A 67 3.00 5.35 2.45
C SER A 67 1.98 6.16 3.24
N PRO A 68 2.34 7.38 3.69
CA PRO A 68 1.40 8.25 4.37
C PRO A 68 0.27 8.71 3.42
N PRO A 69 -0.94 9.01 3.95
CA PRO A 69 -2.09 9.42 3.14
C PRO A 69 -2.01 10.87 2.62
N LEU A 70 -0.94 11.59 2.92
CA LEU A 70 -0.75 12.97 2.53
C LEU A 70 -0.16 13.07 1.12
N LEU A 71 -0.72 13.97 0.32
CA LEU A 71 -0.20 14.28 -1.02
C LEU A 71 1.10 15.09 -0.90
N GLY A 72 2.20 14.37 -0.82
CA GLY A 72 3.55 14.92 -0.73
C GLY A 72 4.51 14.17 -1.63
N VAL A 73 5.80 14.53 -1.58
CA VAL A 73 6.84 13.90 -2.39
C VAL A 73 6.97 12.39 -2.12
N LEU A 74 6.70 11.95 -0.89
CA LEU A 74 6.76 10.53 -0.51
C LEU A 74 5.66 9.73 -1.18
N MET A 75 4.41 10.24 -1.18
CA MET A 75 3.31 9.59 -1.88
C MET A 75 3.54 9.55 -3.40
N VAL A 76 4.03 10.65 -4.00
CA VAL A 76 4.37 10.67 -5.43
C VAL A 76 5.42 9.62 -5.77
N ASN A 77 6.45 9.47 -4.92
CA ASN A 77 7.46 8.41 -5.07
C ASN A 77 6.86 7.01 -5.00
N ALA A 78 6.01 6.76 -4.00
CA ALA A 78 5.35 5.47 -3.83
C ALA A 78 4.48 5.14 -5.04
N LEU A 79 3.65 6.08 -5.50
CA LEU A 79 2.79 5.90 -6.67
C LEU A 79 3.59 5.72 -7.96
N ALA A 80 4.69 6.46 -8.13
CA ALA A 80 5.54 6.33 -9.31
C ALA A 80 6.25 4.97 -9.40
N ALA A 81 6.58 4.38 -8.25
CA ALA A 81 7.23 3.08 -8.14
C ALA A 81 6.24 1.90 -8.21
N SER A 82 4.94 2.17 -8.04
CA SER A 82 3.93 1.13 -7.93
C SER A 82 3.34 0.72 -9.27
N GLN A 83 3.02 -0.57 -9.39
CA GLN A 83 2.29 -1.17 -10.50
C GLN A 83 0.81 -1.38 -10.14
N GLN A 84 0.48 -1.44 -8.86
CA GLN A 84 -0.87 -1.57 -8.33
C GLN A 84 -0.97 -0.82 -7.01
N LEU A 85 -2.10 -0.17 -6.76
CA LEU A 85 -2.38 0.53 -5.52
C LEU A 85 -3.50 -0.18 -4.76
N VAL A 86 -3.30 -0.39 -3.46
CA VAL A 86 -4.34 -0.84 -2.54
C VAL A 86 -4.74 0.32 -1.65
N ILE A 87 -6.02 0.66 -1.62
CA ILE A 87 -6.55 1.77 -0.82
C ILE A 87 -7.43 1.20 0.30
N PRO A 88 -6.91 1.11 1.54
CA PRO A 88 -7.72 0.69 2.67
C PRO A 88 -8.68 1.83 3.08
N VAL A 89 -9.97 1.52 3.10
CA VAL A 89 -11.04 2.48 3.45
C VAL A 89 -11.92 1.87 4.52
N GLN A 90 -11.85 2.39 5.73
CA GLN A 90 -12.78 2.01 6.79
C GLN A 90 -14.21 2.37 6.38
N THR A 91 -15.17 1.55 6.82
CA THR A 91 -16.58 1.75 6.48
C THR A 91 -17.22 2.85 7.34
N GLU A 92 -16.65 4.06 7.26
CA GLU A 92 -17.04 5.26 7.98
C GLU A 92 -17.12 6.45 7.04
N PHE A 93 -18.00 7.42 7.37
CA PHE A 93 -18.26 8.58 6.51
C PHE A 93 -17.00 9.38 6.15
N LEU A 94 -16.16 9.69 7.13
CA LEU A 94 -14.94 10.49 6.90
C LEU A 94 -13.91 9.76 6.04
N ALA A 95 -13.83 8.42 6.15
CA ALA A 95 -12.94 7.62 5.33
C ALA A 95 -13.37 7.63 3.85
N VAL A 96 -14.68 7.63 3.56
CA VAL A 96 -15.21 7.78 2.20
C VAL A 96 -14.85 9.14 1.61
N LYS A 97 -14.93 10.21 2.40
CA LYS A 97 -14.50 11.55 1.96
C LYS A 97 -12.99 11.62 1.68
N GLY A 98 -12.20 10.89 2.46
CA GLY A 98 -10.78 10.71 2.19
C GLY A 98 -10.53 9.96 0.86
N LEU A 99 -11.30 8.91 0.60
CA LEU A 99 -11.24 8.15 -0.65
C LEU A 99 -11.56 9.03 -1.87
N GLU A 100 -12.62 9.84 -1.83
CA GLU A 100 -12.98 10.76 -2.93
C GLU A 100 -11.79 11.68 -3.29
N ARG A 101 -11.11 12.25 -2.29
CA ARG A 101 -9.92 13.09 -2.49
C ARG A 101 -8.76 12.29 -3.09
N MET A 102 -8.55 11.08 -2.61
CA MET A 102 -7.49 10.20 -3.12
C MET A 102 -7.72 9.81 -4.58
N VAL A 103 -8.94 9.46 -4.97
CA VAL A 103 -9.31 9.13 -6.35
C VAL A 103 -9.12 10.34 -7.27
N ASN A 104 -9.49 11.54 -6.83
CA ASN A 104 -9.24 12.77 -7.58
C ASN A 104 -7.73 12.99 -7.79
N THR A 105 -6.92 12.79 -6.76
CA THR A 105 -5.46 12.87 -6.83
C THR A 105 -4.89 11.86 -7.82
N LEU A 106 -5.34 10.61 -7.77
CA LEU A 106 -4.93 9.56 -8.71
C LEU A 106 -5.28 9.91 -10.14
N THR A 107 -6.46 10.48 -10.37
CA THR A 107 -6.88 10.96 -11.69
C THR A 107 -5.92 12.02 -12.23
N MET A 108 -5.48 12.95 -11.40
CA MET A 108 -4.48 13.95 -11.78
C MET A 108 -3.12 13.34 -12.10
N ILE A 109 -2.64 12.42 -11.27
CA ILE A 109 -1.35 11.73 -11.46
C ILE A 109 -1.37 10.87 -12.72
N ASN A 110 -2.48 10.17 -12.96
CA ASN A 110 -2.62 9.29 -14.12
C ASN A 110 -2.59 10.05 -15.47
N ARG A 111 -2.90 11.36 -15.49
CA ARG A 111 -2.75 12.19 -16.70
C ARG A 111 -1.29 12.31 -17.17
N SER A 112 -0.34 12.22 -16.24
CA SER A 112 1.10 12.29 -16.55
C SER A 112 1.77 10.93 -16.75
N ARG A 113 1.05 9.83 -16.49
CA ARG A 113 1.57 8.47 -16.65
C ARG A 113 1.27 7.95 -18.06
N LYS A 114 2.21 7.17 -18.61
CA LYS A 114 1.98 6.44 -19.89
C LYS A 114 0.87 5.39 -19.75
N GLN A 115 0.74 4.81 -18.56
CA GLN A 115 -0.28 3.82 -18.23
C GLN A 115 -0.90 4.19 -16.89
N ALA A 116 -2.22 4.17 -16.81
CA ALA A 116 -2.93 4.46 -15.57
C ALA A 116 -2.57 3.42 -14.49
N LEU A 117 -2.37 3.89 -13.25
CA LEU A 117 -2.13 3.02 -12.11
C LEU A 117 -3.45 2.38 -11.69
N PRO A 118 -3.61 1.05 -11.81
CA PRO A 118 -4.78 0.36 -11.33
C PRO A 118 -4.83 0.41 -9.80
N TYR A 119 -6.04 0.50 -9.25
CA TYR A 119 -6.20 0.49 -7.79
C TYR A 119 -7.36 -0.40 -7.34
N THR A 120 -7.22 -0.95 -6.15
CA THR A 120 -8.23 -1.76 -5.47
C THR A 120 -8.58 -1.14 -4.14
N ILE A 121 -9.86 -0.85 -3.93
CA ILE A 121 -10.39 -0.39 -2.65
C ILE A 121 -10.68 -1.61 -1.77
N VAL A 122 -10.20 -1.57 -0.54
CA VAL A 122 -10.40 -2.64 0.45
C VAL A 122 -11.06 -2.06 1.69
N SER A 123 -12.07 -2.74 2.23
CA SER A 123 -12.75 -2.33 3.47
C SER A 123 -12.20 -3.12 4.68
N PRO A 124 -11.19 -2.59 5.40
CA PRO A 124 -10.70 -3.20 6.64
C PRO A 124 -11.59 -2.85 7.81
N LEU A 125 -11.42 -3.62 8.91
CA LEU A 125 -12.11 -3.41 10.18
C LEU A 125 -13.65 -3.35 10.05
N PHE A 126 -14.20 -4.09 9.09
CA PHE A 126 -15.63 -4.11 8.84
C PHE A 126 -16.38 -4.77 10.00
N ASP A 127 -17.33 -4.03 10.57
CA ASP A 127 -18.24 -4.55 11.60
C ASP A 127 -19.67 -4.60 11.08
N ARG A 128 -20.14 -5.79 10.72
CA ARG A 128 -21.49 -6.02 10.20
C ARG A 128 -22.62 -5.75 11.19
N ARG A 129 -22.31 -5.53 12.47
CA ARG A 129 -23.30 -5.24 13.51
C ARG A 129 -23.74 -3.77 13.49
N THR A 130 -22.98 -2.90 12.82
CA THR A 130 -23.28 -1.47 12.77
C THR A 130 -23.95 -1.07 11.46
N GLN A 131 -25.01 -0.29 11.56
CA GLN A 131 -25.71 0.25 10.38
C GLN A 131 -24.81 1.19 9.56
N ALA A 132 -23.94 1.94 10.23
CA ALA A 132 -22.98 2.82 9.57
C ALA A 132 -22.07 2.04 8.63
N SER A 133 -21.48 0.92 9.10
CA SER A 133 -20.62 0.08 8.26
C SER A 133 -21.39 -0.53 7.08
N LEU A 134 -22.61 -1.01 7.32
CA LEU A 134 -23.43 -1.61 6.27
C LEU A 134 -23.81 -0.60 5.19
N SER A 135 -24.27 0.60 5.59
CA SER A 135 -24.66 1.65 4.65
C SER A 135 -23.46 2.18 3.85
N THR A 136 -22.32 2.36 4.52
CA THR A 136 -21.08 2.80 3.85
C THR A 136 -20.58 1.76 2.86
N LEU A 137 -20.59 0.47 3.21
CA LEU A 137 -20.18 -0.58 2.28
C LEU A 137 -21.11 -0.64 1.05
N ARG A 138 -22.43 -0.43 1.21
CA ARG A 138 -23.37 -0.32 0.08
C ARG A 138 -23.05 0.87 -0.82
N LEU A 139 -22.75 2.02 -0.21
CA LEU A 139 -22.33 3.22 -0.94
C LEU A 139 -21.07 2.96 -1.76
N LEU A 140 -20.03 2.36 -1.15
CA LEU A 140 -18.79 2.01 -1.84
C LEU A 140 -19.04 1.05 -3.01
N LYS A 141 -19.88 0.03 -2.83
CA LYS A 141 -20.26 -0.90 -3.89
C LYS A 141 -21.00 -0.23 -5.06
N HIS A 142 -21.80 0.77 -4.76
CA HIS A 142 -22.52 1.52 -5.80
C HIS A 142 -21.60 2.49 -6.54
N THR A 143 -20.72 3.17 -5.82
CA THR A 143 -19.88 4.24 -6.37
C THR A 143 -18.63 3.70 -7.09
N TYR A 144 -18.05 2.58 -6.60
CA TYR A 144 -16.81 1.99 -7.11
C TYR A 144 -16.95 0.50 -7.42
N PRO A 145 -17.90 0.08 -8.27
CA PRO A 145 -18.23 -1.34 -8.48
C PRO A 145 -17.06 -2.17 -9.01
N GLU A 146 -16.21 -1.57 -9.85
CA GLU A 146 -15.07 -2.24 -10.48
C GLU A 146 -13.80 -2.22 -9.61
N GLN A 147 -13.64 -1.17 -8.80
CA GLN A 147 -12.43 -0.96 -8.00
C GLN A 147 -12.55 -1.55 -6.59
N LEU A 148 -13.76 -1.73 -6.09
CA LEU A 148 -13.98 -2.28 -4.76
C LEU A 148 -13.81 -3.81 -4.76
N TRP A 149 -12.89 -4.30 -3.94
CA TRP A 149 -12.87 -5.72 -3.62
C TRP A 149 -14.18 -6.12 -2.93
N GLN A 150 -14.91 -7.08 -3.52
CA GLN A 150 -16.30 -7.39 -3.14
C GLN A 150 -16.45 -8.05 -1.75
N ALA A 151 -15.34 -8.53 -1.17
CA ALA A 151 -15.27 -8.96 0.21
C ALA A 151 -14.76 -7.83 1.14
N TYR A 152 -14.45 -8.15 2.37
CA TYR A 152 -13.95 -7.19 3.38
C TYR A 152 -13.04 -7.90 4.38
N ILE A 153 -12.23 -7.12 5.10
CA ILE A 153 -11.46 -7.61 6.25
C ILE A 153 -12.27 -7.34 7.52
N PRO A 154 -12.73 -8.37 8.24
CA PRO A 154 -13.52 -8.16 9.45
C PRO A 154 -12.67 -7.62 10.60
N VAL A 155 -13.33 -7.04 11.61
CA VAL A 155 -12.69 -6.80 12.91
C VAL A 155 -12.27 -8.15 13.48
N ASP A 156 -10.96 -8.28 13.74
CA ASP A 156 -10.37 -9.49 14.32
C ASP A 156 -9.23 -9.11 15.28
N THR A 157 -9.40 -9.45 16.56
CA THR A 157 -8.41 -9.16 17.62
C THR A 157 -7.12 -9.95 17.42
N ARG A 158 -7.18 -11.13 16.77
CA ARG A 158 -6.01 -11.96 16.48
C ARG A 158 -4.94 -11.24 15.65
N LEU A 159 -5.35 -10.29 14.79
CA LEU A 159 -4.39 -9.46 14.03
C LEU A 159 -3.56 -8.55 14.95
N ARG A 160 -4.19 -7.98 15.99
CA ARG A 160 -3.47 -7.19 17.01
C ARG A 160 -2.59 -8.05 17.90
N ASP A 161 -3.06 -9.22 18.28
CA ASP A 161 -2.32 -10.17 19.10
C ASP A 161 -1.08 -10.66 18.34
N ALA A 162 -1.17 -10.94 17.05
CA ALA A 162 -0.04 -11.28 16.19
C ALA A 162 1.01 -10.16 16.16
N SER A 163 0.57 -8.90 15.94
CA SER A 163 1.46 -7.74 15.96
C SER A 163 2.17 -7.58 17.32
N ARG A 164 1.45 -7.76 18.43
CA ARG A 164 2.02 -7.72 19.78
C ARG A 164 3.06 -8.82 20.01
N ALA A 165 2.85 -9.99 19.40
CA ALA A 165 3.79 -11.11 19.48
C ALA A 165 4.99 -10.99 18.51
N GLY A 166 5.02 -9.96 17.65
CA GLY A 166 6.06 -9.81 16.63
C GLY A 166 5.98 -10.86 15.51
N LEU A 167 4.81 -11.45 15.31
CA LEU A 167 4.58 -12.50 14.32
C LEU A 167 3.65 -12.01 13.20
N THR A 168 3.77 -12.60 12.03
CA THR A 168 2.77 -12.38 10.98
C THR A 168 1.44 -13.04 11.38
N PRO A 169 0.28 -12.52 10.91
CA PRO A 169 -1.01 -13.13 11.20
C PRO A 169 -1.10 -14.61 10.85
N SER A 170 -0.45 -15.02 9.76
CA SER A 170 -0.42 -16.41 9.31
C SER A 170 0.41 -17.32 10.20
N GLN A 171 1.49 -16.82 10.82
CA GLN A 171 2.28 -17.56 11.81
C GLN A 171 1.57 -17.65 13.15
N PHE A 172 0.87 -16.58 13.55
CA PHE A 172 0.19 -16.52 14.84
C PHE A 172 -1.11 -17.35 14.86
N ASP A 173 -2.00 -17.13 13.88
CA ASP A 173 -3.25 -17.85 13.72
C ASP A 173 -3.69 -17.83 12.25
N GLY A 174 -3.24 -18.83 11.48
CA GLY A 174 -3.55 -18.98 10.06
C GLY A 174 -5.03 -19.19 9.74
N ASN A 175 -5.84 -19.57 10.74
CA ASN A 175 -7.26 -19.87 10.59
C ASN A 175 -8.17 -18.76 11.15
N SER A 176 -7.60 -17.66 11.68
CA SER A 176 -8.41 -16.53 12.11
C SER A 176 -9.17 -15.90 10.94
N ARG A 177 -10.31 -15.29 11.24
CA ARG A 177 -11.15 -14.65 10.20
C ARG A 177 -10.39 -13.55 9.43
N GLY A 178 -9.59 -12.77 10.13
CA GLY A 178 -8.77 -11.74 9.53
C GLY A 178 -7.70 -12.33 8.60
N THR A 179 -6.99 -13.38 9.03
CA THR A 179 -5.96 -14.04 8.22
C THR A 179 -6.56 -14.67 6.95
N ILE A 180 -7.71 -15.35 7.07
CA ILE A 180 -8.43 -15.92 5.93
C ILE A 180 -8.82 -14.81 4.94
N ALA A 181 -9.35 -13.70 5.45
CA ALA A 181 -9.76 -12.58 4.60
C ALA A 181 -8.57 -11.92 3.87
N TYR A 182 -7.43 -11.71 4.54
CA TYR A 182 -6.20 -11.22 3.89
C TYR A 182 -5.66 -12.21 2.84
N ARG A 183 -5.73 -13.51 3.09
CA ARG A 183 -5.36 -14.52 2.09
C ARG A 183 -6.26 -14.47 0.85
N ALA A 184 -7.57 -14.24 1.04
CA ALA A 184 -8.50 -14.05 -0.07
C ALA A 184 -8.22 -12.74 -0.84
N LEU A 185 -7.88 -11.66 -0.13
CA LEU A 185 -7.43 -10.41 -0.75
C LEU A 185 -6.17 -10.62 -1.58
N LEU A 186 -5.16 -11.29 -1.04
CA LEU A 186 -3.92 -11.59 -1.76
C LEU A 186 -4.20 -12.34 -3.07
N LYS A 187 -5.03 -13.38 -3.02
CA LYS A 187 -5.43 -14.13 -4.23
C LYS A 187 -6.10 -13.23 -5.27
N HIS A 188 -6.96 -12.31 -4.82
CA HIS A 188 -7.62 -11.35 -5.71
C HIS A 188 -6.62 -10.39 -6.37
N LEU A 189 -5.67 -9.85 -5.61
CA LEU A 189 -4.66 -8.94 -6.12
C LEU A 189 -3.72 -9.63 -7.13
N LEU A 190 -3.29 -10.85 -6.84
CA LEU A 190 -2.44 -11.64 -7.74
C LEU A 190 -3.17 -11.99 -9.04
N ALA A 191 -4.47 -12.26 -9.01
CA ALA A 191 -5.27 -12.55 -10.20
C ALA A 191 -5.47 -11.33 -11.12
N GLN A 192 -5.26 -10.12 -10.62
CA GLN A 192 -5.36 -8.88 -11.41
C GLN A 192 -4.03 -8.51 -12.12
N GLN A 193 -2.93 -9.18 -11.80
CA GLN A 193 -1.65 -8.93 -12.44
C GLN A 193 -1.65 -9.48 -13.87
N PRO A 194 -1.17 -8.71 -14.86
CA PRO A 194 -1.04 -9.22 -16.22
C PRO A 194 -0.02 -10.37 -16.25
N ALA A 195 -0.36 -11.46 -16.95
CA ALA A 195 0.42 -12.69 -17.01
C ALA A 195 1.88 -12.52 -17.55
N SER A 196 2.23 -11.37 -18.09
CA SER A 196 3.56 -11.05 -18.62
C SER A 196 4.58 -10.59 -17.58
N GLN A 197 4.25 -10.60 -16.28
CA GLN A 197 5.16 -10.16 -15.19
C GLN A 197 5.62 -11.30 -14.27
N VAL A 198 5.26 -12.53 -14.61
CA VAL A 198 5.74 -13.75 -13.92
C VAL A 198 6.70 -14.44 -14.87
N ALA A 199 7.90 -13.94 -14.97
CA ALA A 199 9.03 -14.61 -15.65
C ALA A 199 10.34 -14.11 -15.02
#